data_2676e776ffdb1e6067242c095b33ffb0
#
_entry.id   2676e776ffdb1e6067242c095b33ffb0
#
_cell.length_a   1.000
_cell.length_b   1.000
_cell.length_c   1.000
_cell.angle_alpha   90.00
_cell.angle_beta   90.00
_cell.angle_gamma   90.00
#
_symmetry.space_group_name_H-M   'P 1'
#
loop_
_entity.id
_entity.type
_entity.pdbx_description
1 polymer ?
#
loop_
_entity_poly.entity_id
_entity_poly.type
_entity_poly.pdbx_seq_one_letter_code
_entity_poly.pdbx_strand_id
1 'polypeptide(L)'
;MTAPPYLSPFVRTRTRLSLTIGLVLAALTAALLPWWQPDSAPVTNAGGKSTDAKQASTGPKDEAAARAEAVRSGKKVLVDTATSATSLTWALPNGQMRSQMHALPQRAKNAAGKWAPIDNKLQRSDKAPRGLGITPVNAALPVRFSSGSAEKSRADRSFARAETPGASLLAEVEFGGHTIAYTWPGVLPEPVLDGPRALYSEVLPGVDLLLVAREEGGFAQVLIVKTPQAAQQEALKSVSYGLRSATATFQHDTKTNRVLVLDKAGKEVGSIPTPFAWDSSGRDPELPAGTVNRTSTATPGDVLKLSGLTGIEPSAKSAQLPVALDGDKTGAARLALNVAGSGLLARKDVKFPLFVDPTMNSGWQAWTTAYRPYPNSSFYNGTNFSSGTSDARVGYESDTGGLGRSFWRMGFDSNMKGATVTAASFKVLNNHSWSCTSREFKFYFTGAISSGTTWNSQPSWTTHLQSKSFAHGWSTSCPDEYETFNNSAVLSAAQQAATGGWSNITFGMRATSES
;
A
#
# COMPACT_ATOMS: atom_id res chain seq x y z
N MET A 1 -33.60 28.63 -5.37
CA MET A 1 -33.80 27.20 -5.04
C MET A 1 -32.47 26.54 -5.28
N THR A 2 -31.71 26.40 -4.22
CA THR A 2 -30.37 25.77 -4.25
C THR A 2 -30.56 24.27 -4.19
N ALA A 3 -30.13 23.55 -5.23
CA ALA A 3 -30.07 22.10 -5.23
C ALA A 3 -29.09 21.62 -4.15
N PRO A 4 -29.38 20.55 -3.40
CA PRO A 4 -28.44 20.01 -2.43
C PRO A 4 -27.25 19.40 -3.16
N PRO A 5 -26.02 19.50 -2.61
CA PRO A 5 -24.84 18.88 -3.19
C PRO A 5 -24.98 17.35 -3.16
N TYR A 6 -24.91 16.72 -4.31
CA TYR A 6 -24.84 15.26 -4.42
C TYR A 6 -23.44 14.81 -4.03
N LEU A 7 -23.35 14.09 -2.92
CA LEU A 7 -22.11 13.54 -2.39
C LEU A 7 -22.06 12.05 -2.72
N SER A 8 -21.01 11.62 -3.40
CA SER A 8 -20.81 10.20 -3.68
C SER A 8 -19.84 9.58 -2.67
N PRO A 9 -20.07 8.33 -2.25
CA PRO A 9 -19.21 7.65 -1.29
C PRO A 9 -17.93 7.15 -1.96
N PHE A 10 -16.79 7.41 -1.33
CA PHE A 10 -15.51 6.78 -1.60
C PHE A 10 -15.14 5.88 -0.42
N VAL A 11 -14.49 4.76 -0.71
CA VAL A 11 -13.98 3.81 0.29
C VAL A 11 -12.48 4.01 0.43
N ARG A 12 -12.01 4.31 1.63
CA ARG A 12 -10.60 4.52 1.98
C ARG A 12 -10.23 3.67 3.19
N THR A 13 -9.02 3.13 3.25
CA THR A 13 -8.41 2.60 4.48
C THR A 13 -7.41 3.60 5.04
N ARG A 14 -7.52 3.95 6.31
CA ARG A 14 -6.61 4.87 6.98
C ARG A 14 -5.62 4.15 7.87
N THR A 15 -4.36 4.55 7.75
CA THR A 15 -3.41 4.37 8.84
C THR A 15 -3.51 5.59 9.74
N ARG A 16 -4.15 5.47 10.91
CA ARG A 16 -4.17 6.56 11.89
C ARG A 16 -2.77 6.77 12.45
N LEU A 17 -2.13 7.86 12.07
CA LEU A 17 -1.03 8.41 12.84
C LEU A 17 -1.64 9.33 13.90
N SER A 18 -1.92 8.79 15.10
CA SER A 18 -2.33 9.60 16.24
C SER A 18 -1.08 10.07 16.98
N LEU A 19 -0.73 11.33 16.80
CA LEU A 19 0.20 12.03 17.69
C LEU A 19 -0.60 12.50 18.90
N THR A 20 -0.56 11.79 20.03
CA THR A 20 -1.07 12.27 21.33
C THR A 20 0.11 12.71 22.18
N ILE A 21 0.23 14.03 22.34
CA ILE A 21 0.98 14.66 23.43
C ILE A 21 0.22 14.36 24.71
N GLY A 22 0.93 13.77 25.69
CA GLY A 22 0.34 13.32 26.92
C GLY A 22 -0.18 14.41 27.83
N LEU A 23 -1.21 14.11 28.58
CA LEU A 23 -1.26 14.24 30.05
C LEU A 23 -2.52 13.53 30.58
N VAL A 24 -2.27 12.51 31.43
CA VAL A 24 -3.08 12.05 32.57
C VAL A 24 -4.62 12.07 32.43
N LEU A 25 -5.22 10.87 32.29
CA LEU A 25 -6.19 10.34 33.25
C LEU A 25 -6.49 8.86 32.93
N ALA A 26 -6.11 7.99 33.83
CA ALA A 26 -6.52 6.60 33.85
C ALA A 26 -8.03 6.56 34.11
N ALA A 27 -8.78 6.02 33.20
CA ALA A 27 -10.04 5.30 33.28
C ALA A 27 -10.86 5.53 32.02
N LEU A 28 -11.36 4.44 31.41
CA LEU A 28 -12.22 4.37 30.23
C LEU A 28 -11.52 4.13 28.86
N THR A 29 -10.81 3.01 28.74
CA THR A 29 -10.52 2.39 27.44
C THR A 29 -10.66 0.85 27.48
N ALA A 30 -11.76 0.36 28.01
CA ALA A 30 -12.06 -1.09 28.06
C ALA A 30 -13.29 -1.50 27.22
N ALA A 31 -13.65 -0.76 26.16
CA ALA A 31 -14.91 -1.02 25.47
C ALA A 31 -14.87 -1.13 23.93
N LEU A 32 -13.71 -1.22 23.27
CA LEU A 32 -13.70 -1.30 21.79
C LEU A 32 -12.75 -2.32 21.15
N LEU A 33 -12.49 -3.45 21.83
CA LEU A 33 -11.81 -4.59 21.18
C LEU A 33 -12.43 -5.93 21.63
N PRO A 34 -13.55 -6.39 21.01
CA PRO A 34 -14.16 -7.66 21.41
C PRO A 34 -13.45 -8.91 20.87
N TRP A 35 -12.26 -8.81 20.33
CA TRP A 35 -11.60 -9.94 19.64
C TRP A 35 -10.26 -10.38 20.21
N TRP A 36 -9.77 -9.71 21.26
CA TRP A 36 -8.53 -10.12 21.90
C TRP A 36 -8.63 -10.00 23.44
N GLN A 37 -9.21 -10.98 24.08
CA GLN A 37 -9.00 -11.22 25.50
C GLN A 37 -8.31 -12.57 25.69
N PRO A 38 -7.20 -12.64 26.39
CA PRO A 38 -6.72 -13.89 26.97
C PRO A 38 -7.54 -14.18 28.23
N ASP A 39 -8.31 -15.26 28.21
CA ASP A 39 -8.98 -15.78 29.39
C ASP A 39 -7.95 -16.25 30.41
N SER A 40 -7.80 -15.52 31.49
CA SER A 40 -7.14 -15.97 32.71
C SER A 40 -8.22 -16.20 33.78
N ALA A 41 -8.54 -17.45 34.07
CA ALA A 41 -9.30 -17.85 35.24
C ALA A 41 -8.41 -18.63 36.21
N PRO A 42 -8.63 -18.54 37.52
CA PRO A 42 -7.72 -19.04 38.54
C PRO A 42 -7.76 -20.57 38.67
N VAL A 43 -6.59 -21.17 38.87
CA VAL A 43 -6.40 -22.61 39.10
C VAL A 43 -6.58 -22.89 40.59
N THR A 44 -7.57 -23.71 40.94
CA THR A 44 -7.61 -24.40 42.22
C THR A 44 -7.02 -25.80 42.04
N ASN A 45 -5.99 -26.10 42.84
CA ASN A 45 -5.36 -27.41 42.93
C ASN A 45 -6.30 -28.48 43.50
N ALA A 46 -6.41 -29.61 42.80
CA ALA A 46 -6.70 -30.89 43.40
C ALA A 46 -5.86 -31.96 42.73
N GLY A 47 -5.05 -32.67 43.48
CA GLY A 47 -4.06 -33.61 43.01
C GLY A 47 -4.63 -34.90 42.44
N GLY A 48 -3.94 -35.44 41.43
CA GLY A 48 -4.14 -36.76 40.88
C GLY A 48 -2.94 -37.08 40.00
N LYS A 49 -2.04 -37.97 40.45
CA LYS A 49 -0.96 -38.50 39.63
C LYS A 49 -1.53 -39.30 38.45
N SER A 50 -1.26 -38.91 37.26
CA SER A 50 -1.30 -39.76 36.08
C SER A 50 -0.06 -39.47 35.23
N THR A 51 0.81 -40.43 35.15
CA THR A 51 1.94 -40.53 34.27
C THR A 51 1.41 -40.72 32.85
N ASP A 52 1.59 -39.70 32.00
CA ASP A 52 1.89 -39.71 30.58
C ASP A 52 1.74 -38.26 30.04
N ALA A 53 2.62 -37.39 30.51
CA ALA A 53 2.81 -36.09 29.85
C ALA A 53 3.63 -36.31 28.59
N LYS A 54 2.99 -36.64 27.47
CA LYS A 54 3.58 -36.51 26.15
C LYS A 54 4.02 -35.04 25.98
N GLN A 55 5.33 -34.85 25.99
CA GLN A 55 5.99 -33.57 25.87
C GLN A 55 5.35 -32.76 24.72
N ALA A 56 4.74 -31.61 25.04
CA ALA A 56 4.21 -30.72 24.03
C ALA A 56 5.37 -30.35 23.08
N SER A 57 5.23 -30.66 21.80
CA SER A 57 6.26 -30.35 20.81
C SER A 57 6.50 -28.84 20.83
N THR A 58 7.73 -28.43 21.07
CA THR A 58 8.15 -27.01 21.10
C THR A 58 8.32 -26.42 19.69
N GLY A 59 8.03 -27.21 18.63
CA GLY A 59 8.12 -26.81 17.23
C GLY A 59 6.84 -26.14 16.70
N PRO A 60 6.91 -25.54 15.49
CA PRO A 60 5.75 -25.00 14.81
C PRO A 60 4.66 -26.06 14.63
N LYS A 61 3.41 -25.72 14.96
CA LYS A 61 2.26 -26.62 14.84
C LYS A 61 1.84 -26.72 13.38
N ASP A 62 1.84 -27.95 12.87
CA ASP A 62 1.19 -28.28 11.60
C ASP A 62 -0.33 -28.45 11.78
N GLU A 63 -1.05 -28.75 10.70
CA GLU A 63 -2.50 -28.91 10.72
C GLU A 63 -2.95 -30.04 11.65
N ALA A 64 -2.26 -31.19 11.63
CA ALA A 64 -2.65 -32.35 12.43
C ALA A 64 -2.47 -32.07 13.94
N ALA A 65 -1.34 -31.48 14.33
CA ALA A 65 -1.09 -31.08 15.71
C ALA A 65 -2.07 -30.00 16.20
N ALA A 66 -2.36 -29.01 15.35
CA ALA A 66 -3.32 -27.96 15.67
C ALA A 66 -4.75 -28.51 15.85
N ARG A 67 -5.19 -29.43 14.96
CA ARG A 67 -6.52 -30.08 15.09
C ARG A 67 -6.61 -30.90 16.38
N ALA A 68 -5.63 -31.72 16.67
CA ALA A 68 -5.60 -32.52 17.90
C ALA A 68 -5.65 -31.66 19.14
N GLU A 69 -4.91 -30.57 19.16
CA GLU A 69 -4.93 -29.62 20.29
C GLU A 69 -6.25 -28.85 20.39
N ALA A 70 -6.85 -28.43 19.27
CA ALA A 70 -8.11 -27.72 19.27
C ALA A 70 -9.24 -28.58 19.87
N VAL A 71 -9.34 -29.84 19.47
CA VAL A 71 -10.28 -30.81 20.03
C VAL A 71 -10.04 -31.00 21.54
N ARG A 72 -8.78 -31.21 21.93
CA ARG A 72 -8.41 -31.45 23.33
C ARG A 72 -8.66 -30.24 24.24
N SER A 73 -8.33 -29.02 23.75
CA SER A 73 -8.43 -27.78 24.54
C SER A 73 -9.80 -27.12 24.51
N GLY A 74 -10.67 -27.48 23.57
CA GLY A 74 -11.93 -26.79 23.31
C GLY A 74 -11.76 -25.38 22.74
N LYS A 75 -10.55 -25.00 22.30
CA LYS A 75 -10.22 -23.66 21.79
C LYS A 75 -9.70 -23.74 20.36
N LYS A 76 -9.88 -22.64 19.60
CA LYS A 76 -9.22 -22.54 18.30
C LYS A 76 -7.70 -22.50 18.46
N VAL A 77 -6.98 -23.22 17.61
CA VAL A 77 -5.51 -23.32 17.62
C VAL A 77 -4.96 -22.87 16.27
N LEU A 78 -3.96 -22.01 16.27
CA LEU A 78 -3.29 -21.53 15.06
C LEU A 78 -2.48 -22.65 14.43
N VAL A 79 -2.55 -22.78 13.11
CA VAL A 79 -1.69 -23.64 12.30
C VAL A 79 -0.46 -22.83 11.88
N ASP A 80 0.64 -23.01 12.58
CA ASP A 80 1.85 -22.19 12.37
C ASP A 80 2.42 -22.36 10.96
N THR A 81 2.38 -23.59 10.43
CA THR A 81 2.88 -23.90 9.08
C THR A 81 2.03 -23.31 7.95
N ALA A 82 0.77 -22.93 8.23
CA ALA A 82 -0.15 -22.28 7.29
C ALA A 82 -0.21 -20.75 7.48
N THR A 83 0.60 -20.19 8.39
CA THR A 83 0.70 -18.75 8.59
C THR A 83 1.58 -18.12 7.50
N SER A 84 1.08 -17.07 6.85
CA SER A 84 1.82 -16.29 5.86
C SER A 84 1.73 -14.80 6.13
N ALA A 85 2.35 -13.99 5.29
CA ALA A 85 2.22 -12.52 5.37
C ALA A 85 0.76 -12.06 5.25
N THR A 86 -0.06 -12.77 4.48
CA THR A 86 -1.45 -12.40 4.17
C THR A 86 -2.48 -13.37 4.72
N SER A 87 -2.10 -14.51 5.31
CA SER A 87 -3.08 -15.50 5.78
C SER A 87 -2.80 -16.01 7.19
N LEU A 88 -3.88 -16.36 7.88
CA LEU A 88 -3.89 -17.10 9.14
C LEU A 88 -4.91 -18.24 9.02
N THR A 89 -4.54 -19.44 9.47
CA THR A 89 -5.41 -20.60 9.47
C THR A 89 -5.48 -21.19 10.87
N TRP A 90 -6.67 -21.49 11.36
CA TRP A 90 -6.93 -22.09 12.67
C TRP A 90 -7.66 -23.41 12.52
N ALA A 91 -7.28 -24.38 13.34
CA ALA A 91 -8.10 -25.53 13.66
C ALA A 91 -9.14 -25.15 14.71
N LEU A 92 -10.38 -25.58 14.52
CA LEU A 92 -11.51 -25.35 15.44
C LEU A 92 -11.82 -26.62 16.25
N PRO A 93 -12.40 -26.49 17.48
CA PRO A 93 -12.74 -27.63 18.34
C PRO A 93 -13.67 -28.67 17.68
N ASN A 94 -14.51 -28.25 16.74
CA ASN A 94 -15.43 -29.11 15.99
C ASN A 94 -14.77 -29.84 14.81
N GLY A 95 -13.43 -29.77 14.68
CA GLY A 95 -12.68 -30.40 13.59
C GLY A 95 -12.64 -29.63 12.28
N GLN A 96 -13.37 -28.50 12.18
CA GLN A 96 -13.31 -27.62 11.01
C GLN A 96 -12.06 -26.75 11.00
N MET A 97 -11.71 -26.22 9.84
CA MET A 97 -10.65 -25.23 9.67
C MET A 97 -11.24 -23.87 9.35
N ARG A 98 -10.61 -22.82 9.85
CA ARG A 98 -10.95 -21.43 9.51
C ARG A 98 -9.73 -20.73 8.95
N SER A 99 -9.80 -20.27 7.70
CA SER A 99 -8.76 -19.44 7.10
C SER A 99 -9.22 -17.99 6.98
N GLN A 100 -8.32 -17.06 7.29
CA GLN A 100 -8.48 -15.63 7.11
C GLN A 100 -7.39 -15.14 6.17
N MET A 101 -7.80 -14.51 5.07
CA MET A 101 -6.91 -14.00 4.03
C MET A 101 -7.08 -12.49 3.90
N HIS A 102 -5.98 -11.80 3.63
CA HIS A 102 -5.93 -10.35 3.45
C HIS A 102 -5.37 -10.02 2.07
N ALA A 103 -5.84 -8.95 1.46
CA ALA A 103 -5.29 -8.46 0.21
C ALA A 103 -3.87 -7.88 0.37
N LEU A 104 -3.60 -7.28 1.54
CA LEU A 104 -2.30 -6.71 1.90
C LEU A 104 -1.61 -7.56 2.97
N PRO A 105 -0.27 -7.57 3.02
CA PRO A 105 0.46 -8.22 4.10
C PRO A 105 0.13 -7.57 5.45
N GLN A 106 -0.10 -8.39 6.46
CA GLN A 106 -0.41 -7.98 7.84
C GLN A 106 0.76 -8.22 8.77
N ARG A 107 1.72 -9.04 8.35
CA ARG A 107 2.88 -9.43 9.13
C ARG A 107 4.06 -9.76 8.24
N ALA A 108 5.24 -9.66 8.81
CA ALA A 108 6.50 -10.08 8.19
C ALA A 108 7.33 -10.88 9.20
N LYS A 109 8.28 -11.65 8.73
CA LYS A 109 9.25 -12.30 9.62
C LYS A 109 10.27 -11.27 10.07
N ASN A 110 10.38 -11.09 11.39
CA ASN A 110 11.40 -10.23 12.00
C ASN A 110 12.80 -10.86 11.91
N ALA A 111 13.81 -10.17 12.43
CA ALA A 111 15.20 -10.64 12.42
C ALA A 111 15.42 -12.01 13.11
N ALA A 112 14.51 -12.42 14.00
CA ALA A 112 14.53 -13.75 14.64
C ALA A 112 13.75 -14.83 13.85
N GLY A 113 13.28 -14.51 12.62
CA GLY A 113 12.49 -15.40 11.77
C GLY A 113 11.05 -15.63 12.25
N LYS A 114 10.59 -14.92 13.26
CA LYS A 114 9.23 -15.03 13.81
C LYS A 114 8.28 -14.04 13.14
N TRP A 115 7.04 -14.45 12.91
CA TRP A 115 5.98 -13.57 12.41
C TRP A 115 5.69 -12.46 13.42
N ALA A 116 5.76 -11.21 12.97
CA ALA A 116 5.43 -10.01 13.73
C ALA A 116 4.60 -9.05 12.86
N PRO A 117 3.79 -8.16 13.42
CA PRO A 117 3.09 -7.13 12.68
C PRO A 117 4.04 -6.29 11.83
N ILE A 118 3.55 -5.78 10.71
CA ILE A 118 4.29 -4.79 9.91
C ILE A 118 4.38 -3.49 10.70
N ASP A 119 5.60 -2.93 10.71
CA ASP A 119 5.90 -1.63 11.28
C ASP A 119 6.87 -0.90 10.34
N ASN A 120 6.35 0.03 9.57
CA ASN A 120 7.12 0.82 8.62
C ASN A 120 7.77 2.07 9.22
N LYS A 121 7.70 2.25 10.54
CA LYS A 121 8.42 3.33 11.21
C LYS A 121 9.91 3.22 10.88
N LEU A 122 10.46 4.28 10.30
CA LEU A 122 11.86 4.33 9.91
C LEU A 122 12.76 4.55 11.11
N GLN A 123 13.90 3.89 11.10
CA GLN A 123 14.96 3.98 12.10
C GLN A 123 16.34 3.97 11.44
N ARG A 124 17.34 4.51 12.15
CA ARG A 124 18.72 4.39 11.74
C ARG A 124 19.25 3.02 12.11
N SER A 125 20.02 2.41 11.22
CA SER A 125 20.58 1.07 11.38
C SER A 125 22.05 1.05 10.99
N ASP A 126 22.91 0.76 11.94
CA ASP A 126 24.36 0.59 11.70
C ASP A 126 24.68 -0.75 11.02
N LYS A 127 23.72 -1.67 10.98
CA LYS A 127 23.83 -3.00 10.34
C LYS A 127 23.50 -2.97 8.85
N ALA A 128 22.98 -1.87 8.35
CA ALA A 128 22.62 -1.74 6.94
C ALA A 128 23.87 -1.59 6.05
N PRO A 129 23.79 -1.90 4.76
CA PRO A 129 24.87 -1.62 3.81
C PRO A 129 25.28 -0.14 3.85
N ARG A 130 26.56 0.13 3.59
CA ARG A 130 27.11 1.48 3.62
C ARG A 130 26.30 2.44 2.74
N GLY A 131 25.88 3.54 3.31
CA GLY A 131 25.06 4.55 2.62
C GLY A 131 23.54 4.34 2.71
N LEU A 132 23.04 3.17 3.11
CA LEU A 132 21.62 2.81 3.21
C LEU A 132 21.15 2.56 4.65
N GLY A 133 21.59 3.41 5.56
CA GLY A 133 21.37 3.25 7.01
C GLY A 133 19.97 3.58 7.52
N ILE A 134 18.98 3.84 6.68
CA ILE A 134 17.59 4.09 7.10
C ILE A 134 16.72 2.89 6.70
N THR A 135 16.09 2.25 7.68
CA THR A 135 15.28 1.03 7.46
C THR A 135 13.99 1.06 8.28
N PRO A 136 12.90 0.45 7.82
CA PRO A 136 11.73 0.18 8.65
C PRO A 136 12.06 -0.77 9.81
N VAL A 137 11.28 -0.69 10.88
CA VAL A 137 11.38 -1.62 12.03
C VAL A 137 11.06 -3.05 11.60
N ASN A 138 9.97 -3.26 10.83
CA ASN A 138 9.56 -4.58 10.32
C ASN A 138 8.71 -4.42 9.05
N ALA A 139 9.34 -4.38 7.88
CA ALA A 139 8.65 -4.19 6.61
C ALA A 139 8.14 -5.50 6.01
N ALA A 140 7.10 -5.42 5.18
CA ALA A 140 6.58 -6.54 4.40
C ALA A 140 7.65 -7.14 3.47
N LEU A 141 8.44 -6.28 2.86
CA LEU A 141 9.60 -6.62 2.01
C LEU A 141 10.77 -5.70 2.39
N PRO A 142 12.02 -6.16 2.28
CA PRO A 142 13.17 -5.34 2.62
C PRO A 142 13.22 -4.06 1.78
N VAL A 143 13.32 -2.93 2.45
CA VAL A 143 13.55 -1.61 1.88
C VAL A 143 14.55 -0.84 2.73
N ARG A 144 15.45 -0.11 2.07
CA ARG A 144 16.49 0.68 2.72
C ARG A 144 16.59 2.02 2.01
N PHE A 145 16.76 3.09 2.76
CA PHE A 145 16.94 4.44 2.24
C PHE A 145 18.31 4.99 2.59
N SER A 146 18.75 5.95 1.79
CA SER A 146 20.01 6.66 1.99
C SER A 146 20.09 7.28 3.38
N SER A 147 21.26 7.18 4.00
CA SER A 147 21.55 7.93 5.23
C SER A 147 21.77 9.42 4.99
N GLY A 148 21.89 9.84 3.73
CA GLY A 148 22.39 11.17 3.38
C GLY A 148 23.86 11.31 3.83
N SER A 149 24.52 12.29 3.48
CA SER A 149 25.92 12.66 3.61
C SER A 149 26.78 12.25 2.40
N ALA A 150 27.49 13.22 1.88
CA ALA A 150 28.27 13.12 0.64
C ALA A 150 29.35 12.01 0.64
N GLU A 151 29.85 11.61 1.82
CA GLU A 151 30.86 10.56 1.92
C GLU A 151 30.29 9.15 2.07
N LYS A 152 29.09 9.02 2.66
CA LYS A 152 28.48 7.73 2.99
C LYS A 152 27.50 7.24 1.92
N SER A 153 26.99 8.12 1.08
CA SER A 153 25.95 7.82 0.09
C SER A 153 26.49 7.64 -1.35
N ARG A 154 27.78 7.85 -1.59
CA ARG A 154 28.37 7.56 -2.90
C ARG A 154 28.26 6.06 -3.16
N ALA A 155 27.60 5.72 -4.25
CA ALA A 155 27.55 4.34 -4.74
C ALA A 155 28.97 3.77 -4.79
N ASP A 156 29.13 2.53 -4.35
CA ASP A 156 30.41 1.85 -4.41
C ASP A 156 30.91 1.88 -5.87
N ARG A 157 32.22 2.04 -6.10
CA ARG A 157 32.80 2.17 -7.46
C ARG A 157 32.44 1.03 -8.39
N SER A 158 32.04 -0.11 -7.85
CA SER A 158 31.49 -1.24 -8.64
C SER A 158 30.17 -0.89 -9.32
N PHE A 159 29.39 0.04 -8.78
CA PHE A 159 28.14 0.54 -9.37
C PHE A 159 28.33 1.78 -10.25
N ALA A 160 29.48 2.43 -10.18
CA ALA A 160 29.74 3.75 -10.79
C ALA A 160 29.97 3.71 -12.31
N ARG A 161 30.08 2.55 -12.96
CA ARG A 161 30.54 2.47 -14.37
C ARG A 161 29.51 2.91 -15.42
N ALA A 162 28.26 3.22 -15.02
CA ALA A 162 27.20 3.71 -15.92
C ALA A 162 26.40 4.88 -15.31
N GLU A 163 26.85 5.51 -14.24
CA GLU A 163 26.11 6.58 -13.55
C GLU A 163 26.68 7.96 -13.84
N THR A 164 25.82 8.97 -13.74
CA THR A 164 26.22 10.37 -13.74
C THR A 164 27.25 10.60 -12.63
N PRO A 165 28.42 11.21 -12.91
CA PRO A 165 29.39 11.53 -11.88
C PRO A 165 28.74 12.33 -10.74
N GLY A 166 28.89 11.85 -9.50
CA GLY A 166 28.29 12.48 -8.32
C GLY A 166 26.92 11.94 -7.89
N ALA A 167 26.41 10.92 -8.55
CA ALA A 167 25.15 10.26 -8.14
C ALA A 167 25.27 9.61 -6.75
N SER A 168 24.19 9.69 -5.98
CA SER A 168 24.04 9.09 -4.64
C SER A 168 23.09 7.89 -4.69
N LEU A 169 23.42 6.82 -3.97
CA LEU A 169 22.50 5.73 -3.72
C LEU A 169 21.30 6.27 -2.92
N LEU A 170 20.09 6.17 -3.48
CA LEU A 170 18.87 6.73 -2.91
C LEU A 170 18.11 5.71 -2.08
N ALA A 171 17.84 4.56 -2.68
CA ALA A 171 17.06 3.49 -2.05
C ALA A 171 17.44 2.12 -2.62
N GLU A 172 17.17 1.08 -1.86
CA GLU A 172 17.26 -0.31 -2.27
C GLU A 172 16.02 -1.07 -1.79
N VAL A 173 15.46 -1.89 -2.65
CA VAL A 173 14.31 -2.76 -2.35
C VAL A 173 14.56 -4.17 -2.83
N GLU A 174 13.93 -5.15 -2.16
CA GLU A 174 14.02 -6.56 -2.55
C GLU A 174 12.65 -7.09 -2.92
N PHE A 175 12.47 -7.57 -4.15
CA PHE A 175 11.22 -8.13 -4.68
C PHE A 175 11.49 -9.52 -5.29
N GLY A 176 10.78 -10.52 -4.81
CA GLY A 176 10.86 -11.87 -5.39
C GLY A 176 12.27 -12.46 -5.46
N GLY A 177 13.17 -12.10 -4.54
CA GLY A 177 14.57 -12.48 -4.54
C GLY A 177 15.48 -11.61 -5.41
N HIS A 178 14.97 -10.50 -5.94
CA HIS A 178 15.72 -9.53 -6.76
C HIS A 178 15.92 -8.25 -5.98
N THR A 179 17.17 -7.78 -5.91
CA THR A 179 17.52 -6.47 -5.35
C THR A 179 17.49 -5.43 -6.46
N ILE A 180 16.76 -4.33 -6.22
CA ILE A 180 16.68 -3.17 -7.11
C ILE A 180 17.23 -1.96 -6.36
N ALA A 181 18.27 -1.35 -6.91
CA ALA A 181 18.87 -0.13 -6.40
C ALA A 181 18.45 1.09 -7.23
N TYR A 182 18.16 2.18 -6.53
CA TYR A 182 17.87 3.50 -7.08
C TYR A 182 18.98 4.47 -6.77
N THR A 183 19.31 5.33 -7.73
CA THR A 183 20.25 6.42 -7.53
C THR A 183 19.64 7.78 -7.86
N TRP A 184 20.03 8.78 -7.09
CA TRP A 184 19.71 10.18 -7.30
C TRP A 184 20.91 10.87 -8.00
N PRO A 185 20.71 11.77 -8.99
CA PRO A 185 21.79 12.36 -9.78
C PRO A 185 22.58 13.46 -9.05
N GLY A 186 22.50 13.55 -7.75
CA GLY A 186 23.16 14.56 -6.93
C GLY A 186 23.49 14.06 -5.53
N VAL A 187 23.94 14.98 -4.69
CA VAL A 187 24.21 14.72 -3.27
C VAL A 187 22.87 14.72 -2.51
N LEU A 188 22.75 13.80 -1.55
CA LEU A 188 21.60 13.74 -0.66
C LEU A 188 22.00 14.27 0.73
N PRO A 189 21.25 15.23 1.29
CA PRO A 189 21.43 15.63 2.69
C PRO A 189 20.99 14.52 3.63
N GLU A 190 21.29 14.66 4.91
CA GLU A 190 20.78 13.76 5.95
C GLU A 190 19.24 13.92 6.08
N PRO A 191 18.45 12.81 6.07
CA PRO A 191 17.01 12.94 6.11
C PRO A 191 16.46 13.17 7.51
N VAL A 192 15.36 13.91 7.58
CA VAL A 192 14.47 13.96 8.74
C VAL A 192 13.49 12.79 8.65
N LEU A 193 13.33 12.03 9.76
CA LEU A 193 12.47 10.87 9.82
C LEU A 193 11.16 11.20 10.56
N ASP A 194 10.02 10.77 9.99
CA ASP A 194 8.70 10.87 10.60
C ASP A 194 7.84 9.66 10.22
N GLY A 195 7.65 8.73 11.16
CA GLY A 195 6.96 7.49 10.89
C GLY A 195 7.60 6.73 9.72
N PRO A 196 6.85 6.39 8.66
CA PRO A 196 7.37 5.71 7.47
C PRO A 196 8.10 6.64 6.49
N ARG A 197 8.30 7.92 6.81
CA ARG A 197 8.76 8.99 5.93
C ARG A 197 10.20 9.38 6.22
N ALA A 198 10.98 9.59 5.15
CA ALA A 198 12.33 10.19 5.19
C ALA A 198 12.37 11.39 4.23
N LEU A 199 12.55 12.60 4.76
CA LEU A 199 12.58 13.85 4.01
C LEU A 199 14.02 14.34 3.87
N TYR A 200 14.50 14.43 2.63
CA TYR A 200 15.78 15.01 2.23
C TYR A 200 15.52 16.45 1.76
N SER A 201 15.90 17.42 2.58
CA SER A 201 15.62 18.83 2.31
C SER A 201 16.60 19.40 1.29
N GLU A 202 16.11 20.27 0.39
CA GLU A 202 16.95 21.03 -0.55
C GLU A 202 17.87 20.16 -1.41
N VAL A 203 17.33 19.03 -1.95
CA VAL A 203 18.05 18.20 -2.92
C VAL A 203 18.35 18.95 -4.23
N LEU A 204 17.52 19.97 -4.52
CA LEU A 204 17.75 21.07 -5.46
C LEU A 204 17.26 22.35 -4.78
N PRO A 205 17.71 23.55 -5.19
CA PRO A 205 17.25 24.80 -4.59
C PRO A 205 15.71 24.92 -4.60
N GLY A 206 15.10 25.01 -3.42
CA GLY A 206 13.64 25.06 -3.24
C GLY A 206 12.90 23.75 -3.56
N VAL A 207 13.60 22.60 -3.58
CA VAL A 207 13.02 21.28 -3.81
C VAL A 207 13.47 20.29 -2.76
N ASP A 208 12.50 19.67 -2.08
CA ASP A 208 12.76 18.56 -1.16
C ASP A 208 12.42 17.22 -1.84
N LEU A 209 13.02 16.15 -1.33
CA LEU A 209 12.73 14.78 -1.75
C LEU A 209 12.20 13.99 -0.56
N LEU A 210 11.00 13.46 -0.69
CA LEU A 210 10.37 12.59 0.31
C LEU A 210 10.40 11.14 -0.17
N LEU A 211 10.83 10.23 0.70
CA LEU A 211 10.65 8.79 0.54
C LEU A 211 9.68 8.26 1.60
N VAL A 212 8.79 7.36 1.21
CA VAL A 212 7.81 6.74 2.12
C VAL A 212 7.88 5.23 1.98
N ALA A 213 8.17 4.52 3.06
CA ALA A 213 8.10 3.04 3.08
C ALA A 213 6.63 2.59 3.04
N ARG A 214 6.29 1.69 2.11
CA ARG A 214 4.91 1.25 1.86
C ARG A 214 4.58 -0.04 2.59
N GLU A 215 3.33 -0.19 3.02
CA GLU A 215 2.86 -1.36 3.79
C GLU A 215 2.94 -2.65 2.99
N GLU A 216 2.67 -2.60 1.69
CA GLU A 216 2.75 -3.71 0.77
C GLU A 216 4.18 -4.01 0.25
N GLY A 217 5.14 -3.24 0.71
CA GLY A 217 6.52 -3.27 0.22
C GLY A 217 6.77 -2.30 -0.93
N GLY A 218 8.04 -1.96 -1.15
CA GLY A 218 8.45 -0.87 -2.03
C GLY A 218 8.44 0.48 -1.32
N PHE A 219 8.45 1.56 -2.09
CA PHE A 219 8.42 2.92 -1.56
C PHE A 219 7.77 3.90 -2.53
N ALA A 220 7.10 4.90 -1.98
CA ALA A 220 6.73 6.09 -2.73
C ALA A 220 7.88 7.10 -2.66
N GLN A 221 8.05 7.87 -3.72
CA GLN A 221 9.01 8.94 -3.83
C GLN A 221 8.31 10.17 -4.36
N VAL A 222 8.49 11.31 -3.72
CA VAL A 222 7.84 12.56 -4.10
C VAL A 222 8.85 13.70 -4.03
N LEU A 223 9.05 14.40 -5.16
CA LEU A 223 9.70 15.71 -5.14
C LEU A 223 8.68 16.77 -4.76
N ILE A 224 9.04 17.62 -3.82
CA ILE A 224 8.22 18.73 -3.32
C ILE A 224 8.83 20.01 -3.84
N VAL A 225 8.24 20.56 -4.89
CA VAL A 225 8.67 21.82 -5.52
C VAL A 225 7.98 22.97 -4.84
N LYS A 226 8.70 23.71 -4.00
CA LYS A 226 8.11 24.65 -3.04
C LYS A 226 7.56 25.93 -3.66
N THR A 227 8.19 26.42 -4.74
CA THR A 227 7.89 27.74 -5.30
C THR A 227 7.88 27.75 -6.83
N PRO A 228 7.23 28.75 -7.47
CA PRO A 228 7.32 28.94 -8.91
C PRO A 228 8.74 29.12 -9.43
N GLN A 229 9.62 29.74 -8.66
CA GLN A 229 11.05 29.91 -9.01
C GLN A 229 11.79 28.56 -9.04
N ALA A 230 11.53 27.72 -8.03
CA ALA A 230 12.08 26.37 -8.00
C ALA A 230 11.64 25.54 -9.22
N ALA A 231 10.37 25.70 -9.65
CA ALA A 231 9.82 24.99 -10.80
C ALA A 231 10.46 25.37 -12.15
N GLN A 232 11.15 26.51 -12.24
CA GLN A 232 11.81 26.97 -13.47
C GLN A 232 13.20 26.37 -13.70
N GLN A 233 13.73 25.64 -12.70
CA GLN A 233 15.06 25.04 -12.80
C GLN A 233 15.12 24.00 -13.94
N GLU A 234 16.21 24.02 -14.71
CA GLU A 234 16.43 23.08 -15.81
C GLU A 234 16.42 21.63 -15.34
N ALA A 235 16.97 21.37 -14.16
CA ALA A 235 16.99 20.03 -13.54
C ALA A 235 15.59 19.45 -13.26
N LEU A 236 14.56 20.29 -13.12
CA LEU A 236 13.18 19.85 -12.92
C LEU A 236 12.41 19.62 -14.23
N LYS A 237 12.88 20.16 -15.36
CA LYS A 237 12.22 19.89 -16.64
C LYS A 237 12.25 18.41 -17.01
N SER A 238 13.35 17.73 -16.66
CA SER A 238 13.52 16.28 -16.83
C SER A 238 14.29 15.71 -15.63
N VAL A 239 13.58 15.07 -14.72
CA VAL A 239 14.18 14.43 -13.55
C VAL A 239 14.60 13.02 -13.90
N SER A 240 15.83 12.65 -13.58
CA SER A 240 16.40 11.34 -13.93
C SER A 240 16.82 10.55 -12.69
N TYR A 241 16.61 9.25 -12.73
CA TYR A 241 17.03 8.28 -11.70
C TYR A 241 17.80 7.13 -12.36
N GLY A 242 18.85 6.65 -11.71
CA GLY A 242 19.46 5.40 -12.09
C GLY A 242 18.73 4.21 -11.47
N LEU A 243 18.57 3.14 -12.23
CA LEU A 243 17.97 1.89 -11.81
C LEU A 243 18.97 0.77 -12.03
N ARG A 244 19.14 -0.13 -11.05
CA ARG A 244 20.05 -1.27 -11.18
C ARG A 244 19.53 -2.52 -10.49
N SER A 245 19.76 -3.65 -11.15
CA SER A 245 19.61 -4.99 -10.60
C SER A 245 20.61 -5.94 -11.27
N ALA A 246 21.21 -6.83 -10.47
CA ALA A 246 22.06 -7.90 -11.00
C ALA A 246 21.26 -9.08 -11.59
N THR A 247 19.98 -9.17 -11.24
CA THR A 247 19.17 -10.38 -11.48
C THR A 247 17.83 -10.09 -12.17
N ALA A 248 17.45 -8.82 -12.28
CA ALA A 248 16.24 -8.39 -12.97
C ALA A 248 16.58 -7.38 -14.08
N THR A 249 15.66 -7.18 -15.02
CA THR A 249 15.75 -6.20 -16.10
C THR A 249 14.60 -5.19 -16.03
N PHE A 250 14.80 -4.01 -16.59
CA PHE A 250 13.81 -2.94 -16.64
C PHE A 250 13.25 -2.82 -18.06
N GLN A 251 11.93 -2.71 -18.21
CA GLN A 251 11.29 -2.58 -19.51
C GLN A 251 10.21 -1.50 -19.48
N HIS A 252 10.25 -0.57 -20.46
CA HIS A 252 9.20 0.44 -20.61
C HIS A 252 7.98 -0.15 -21.32
N ASP A 253 6.84 -0.19 -20.62
CA ASP A 253 5.54 -0.47 -21.22
C ASP A 253 4.93 0.85 -21.75
N THR A 254 5.11 1.10 -23.03
CA THR A 254 4.67 2.35 -23.68
C THR A 254 3.15 2.49 -23.74
N LYS A 255 2.38 1.39 -23.61
CA LYS A 255 0.91 1.44 -23.63
C LYS A 255 0.34 2.05 -22.34
N THR A 256 0.95 1.74 -21.21
CA THR A 256 0.53 2.22 -19.89
C THR A 256 1.51 3.23 -19.30
N ASN A 257 2.59 3.58 -20.02
CA ASN A 257 3.64 4.53 -19.60
C ASN A 257 4.23 4.19 -18.21
N ARG A 258 4.46 2.90 -17.94
CA ARG A 258 5.05 2.36 -16.72
C ARG A 258 6.34 1.59 -17.01
N VAL A 259 7.18 1.40 -16.00
CA VAL A 259 8.38 0.57 -16.13
C VAL A 259 8.17 -0.74 -15.38
N LEU A 260 8.34 -1.86 -16.06
CA LEU A 260 8.29 -3.20 -15.50
C LEU A 260 9.66 -3.60 -14.98
N VAL A 261 9.67 -4.30 -13.86
CA VAL A 261 10.85 -5.02 -13.36
C VAL A 261 10.61 -6.50 -13.61
N LEU A 262 11.39 -7.10 -14.48
CA LEU A 262 11.21 -8.47 -14.95
C LEU A 262 12.36 -9.37 -14.50
N ASP A 263 12.04 -10.58 -14.06
CA ASP A 263 13.04 -11.61 -13.84
C ASP A 263 13.59 -12.19 -15.17
N LYS A 264 14.54 -13.12 -15.09
CA LYS A 264 15.13 -13.78 -16.27
C LYS A 264 14.13 -14.58 -17.11
N ALA A 265 12.99 -14.98 -16.54
CA ALA A 265 11.91 -15.65 -17.26
C ALA A 265 10.90 -14.68 -17.88
N GLY A 266 11.10 -13.36 -17.73
CA GLY A 266 10.18 -12.33 -18.20
C GLY A 266 8.96 -12.13 -17.31
N LYS A 267 8.94 -12.70 -16.10
CA LYS A 267 7.86 -12.51 -15.13
C LYS A 267 8.05 -11.18 -14.41
N GLU A 268 6.97 -10.40 -14.29
CA GLU A 268 6.97 -9.17 -13.51
C GLU A 268 7.14 -9.48 -12.01
N VAL A 269 8.16 -8.88 -11.40
CA VAL A 269 8.47 -8.97 -9.97
C VAL A 269 8.26 -7.64 -9.25
N GLY A 270 8.17 -6.55 -9.98
CA GLY A 270 7.86 -5.21 -9.50
C GLY A 270 7.59 -4.26 -10.66
N SER A 271 7.20 -3.03 -10.35
CA SER A 271 6.97 -2.00 -11.36
C SER A 271 7.07 -0.58 -10.80
N ILE A 272 7.39 0.36 -11.68
CA ILE A 272 7.17 1.79 -11.49
C ILE A 272 5.89 2.12 -12.26
N PRO A 273 4.77 2.40 -11.59
CA PRO A 273 3.53 2.79 -12.24
C PRO A 273 3.69 4.08 -13.03
N THR A 274 2.69 4.43 -13.83
CA THR A 274 2.64 5.71 -14.53
C THR A 274 2.89 6.86 -13.56
N PRO A 275 3.97 7.64 -13.69
CA PRO A 275 4.24 8.75 -12.78
C PRO A 275 3.29 9.92 -13.03
N PHE A 276 3.05 10.68 -11.98
CA PHE A 276 2.21 11.88 -12.00
C PHE A 276 2.91 13.07 -11.36
N ALA A 277 2.48 14.25 -11.76
CA ALA A 277 2.68 15.47 -10.98
C ALA A 277 1.33 16.07 -10.60
N TRP A 278 1.23 16.71 -9.44
CA TRP A 278 0.02 17.38 -8.97
C TRP A 278 0.37 18.61 -8.13
N ASP A 279 -0.62 19.47 -7.98
CA ASP A 279 -0.50 20.70 -7.20
C ASP A 279 -1.20 20.58 -5.83
N SER A 280 -1.05 21.59 -5.00
CA SER A 280 -1.69 21.70 -3.67
C SER A 280 -3.04 22.40 -3.69
N SER A 281 -3.75 22.44 -4.84
CA SER A 281 -5.11 22.95 -4.92
C SER A 281 -6.16 21.95 -4.46
N GLY A 282 -5.76 20.68 -4.26
CA GLY A 282 -6.63 19.62 -3.82
C GLY A 282 -7.18 19.84 -2.42
N ARG A 283 -8.30 19.19 -2.15
CA ARG A 283 -8.93 19.17 -0.83
C ARG A 283 -8.50 17.93 -0.09
N ASP A 284 -7.82 18.11 1.04
CA ASP A 284 -7.65 17.04 2.00
C ASP A 284 -9.00 16.77 2.69
N PRO A 285 -9.59 15.59 2.52
CA PRO A 285 -10.87 15.27 3.14
C PRO A 285 -10.81 15.18 4.66
N GLU A 286 -9.61 15.11 5.24
CA GLU A 286 -9.41 15.07 6.70
C GLU A 286 -9.39 16.45 7.33
N LEU A 287 -9.18 17.49 6.52
CA LEU A 287 -9.11 18.85 7.01
C LEU A 287 -10.45 19.59 6.81
N PRO A 288 -10.76 20.56 7.68
CA PRO A 288 -11.93 21.40 7.50
C PRO A 288 -11.98 22.03 6.11
N ALA A 289 -13.19 22.15 5.55
CA ALA A 289 -13.38 22.80 4.26
C ALA A 289 -12.77 24.20 4.24
N GLY A 290 -11.97 24.52 3.24
CA GLY A 290 -11.26 25.79 3.12
C GLY A 290 -9.89 25.83 3.79
N THR A 291 -9.46 24.77 4.50
CA THR A 291 -8.09 24.66 4.97
C THR A 291 -7.17 24.52 3.76
N VAL A 292 -6.30 25.49 3.59
CA VAL A 292 -5.32 25.46 2.49
C VAL A 292 -4.01 24.96 3.04
N ASN A 293 -3.63 23.76 2.62
CA ASN A 293 -2.32 23.19 2.94
C ASN A 293 -1.22 23.86 2.12
N ARG A 294 -0.95 25.11 2.45
CA ARG A 294 0.18 25.79 1.84
C ARG A 294 1.23 26.01 2.89
N THR A 295 2.42 25.57 2.63
CA THR A 295 3.53 26.24 3.23
C THR A 295 4.68 26.33 2.23
N SER A 296 5.07 27.56 1.94
CA SER A 296 6.42 27.88 1.55
C SER A 296 7.37 27.80 2.78
N THR A 297 7.04 27.00 3.78
CA THR A 297 7.71 27.02 5.08
C THR A 297 9.10 26.45 4.99
N ALA A 298 9.96 27.08 5.73
CA ALA A 298 11.39 26.85 5.72
C ALA A 298 11.83 25.62 6.52
N THR A 299 10.96 24.98 7.29
CA THR A 299 11.38 23.87 8.16
C THR A 299 10.92 22.50 7.63
N PRO A 300 11.77 21.46 7.70
CA PRO A 300 11.39 20.10 7.29
C PRO A 300 10.16 19.57 8.02
N GLY A 301 9.97 19.95 9.29
CA GLY A 301 8.80 19.53 10.07
C GLY A 301 7.50 20.11 9.54
N ASP A 302 7.50 21.30 8.98
CA ASP A 302 6.32 21.91 8.37
C ASP A 302 6.01 21.28 7.01
N VAL A 303 7.04 20.95 6.24
CA VAL A 303 6.88 20.24 4.97
C VAL A 303 6.21 18.89 5.17
N LEU A 304 6.58 18.14 6.21
CA LEU A 304 5.98 16.83 6.54
C LEU A 304 4.50 16.92 6.94
N LYS A 305 3.98 18.09 7.24
CA LYS A 305 2.55 18.34 7.53
C LYS A 305 1.74 18.70 6.29
N LEU A 306 2.37 18.87 5.12
CA LEU A 306 1.64 19.20 3.90
C LEU A 306 0.71 18.07 3.49
N SER A 307 -0.46 18.45 3.04
CA SER A 307 -1.35 17.56 2.29
C SER A 307 -0.77 17.27 0.90
N GLY A 308 -1.19 16.17 0.29
CA GLY A 308 -0.70 15.76 -1.02
C GLY A 308 0.65 15.02 -1.04
N LEU A 309 1.30 14.81 0.12
CA LEU A 309 2.57 14.07 0.21
C LEU A 309 2.44 12.59 -0.14
N THR A 310 1.25 12.04 -0.13
CA THR A 310 0.99 10.62 -0.35
C THR A 310 0.27 10.32 -1.65
N GLY A 311 -0.12 11.34 -2.40
CA GLY A 311 -0.75 11.21 -3.71
C GLY A 311 -1.70 12.34 -4.06
N ILE A 312 -2.37 12.20 -5.19
CA ILE A 312 -3.27 13.20 -5.77
C ILE A 312 -4.53 13.30 -4.91
N GLU A 313 -4.74 14.45 -4.30
CA GLU A 313 -5.96 14.73 -3.55
C GLU A 313 -7.14 15.06 -4.48
N PRO A 314 -8.37 14.86 -4.02
CA PRO A 314 -9.55 15.32 -4.75
C PRO A 314 -9.43 16.80 -5.15
N SER A 315 -9.81 17.12 -6.38
CA SER A 315 -9.74 18.46 -6.98
C SER A 315 -8.33 19.04 -7.22
N ALA A 316 -7.26 18.31 -6.89
CA ALA A 316 -5.92 18.73 -7.26
C ALA A 316 -5.73 18.72 -8.78
N LYS A 317 -5.05 19.73 -9.30
CA LYS A 317 -4.63 19.75 -10.70
C LYS A 317 -3.47 18.79 -10.86
N SER A 318 -3.62 17.82 -11.76
CA SER A 318 -2.64 16.76 -11.96
C SER A 318 -2.41 16.49 -13.43
N ALA A 319 -1.26 15.92 -13.73
CA ALA A 319 -0.89 15.49 -15.07
C ALA A 319 0.00 14.24 -15.01
N GLN A 320 -0.16 13.37 -16.00
CA GLN A 320 0.76 12.25 -16.20
C GLN A 320 2.10 12.77 -16.70
N LEU A 321 3.18 12.14 -16.26
CA LEU A 321 4.53 12.45 -16.70
C LEU A 321 4.95 11.45 -17.78
N PRO A 322 5.33 11.92 -18.98
CA PRO A 322 5.96 11.04 -19.96
C PRO A 322 7.26 10.46 -19.40
N VAL A 323 7.44 9.15 -19.63
CA VAL A 323 8.61 8.39 -19.18
C VAL A 323 9.50 8.07 -20.37
N ALA A 324 10.81 8.21 -20.21
CA ALA A 324 11.82 7.63 -21.07
C ALA A 324 12.71 6.68 -20.25
N LEU A 325 13.05 5.54 -20.82
CA LEU A 325 13.93 4.55 -20.21
C LEU A 325 15.12 4.29 -21.14
N ASP A 326 16.27 4.81 -20.78
CA ASP A 326 17.53 4.46 -21.43
C ASP A 326 18.10 3.20 -20.77
N GLY A 327 18.55 2.22 -21.58
CA GLY A 327 18.91 0.89 -21.07
C GLY A 327 17.70 -0.05 -20.95
N ASP A 328 16.65 0.13 -21.76
CA ASP A 328 15.49 -0.76 -21.83
C ASP A 328 15.91 -2.23 -22.00
N LYS A 329 15.22 -3.14 -21.31
CA LYS A 329 15.49 -4.59 -21.24
C LYS A 329 16.87 -4.98 -20.69
N THR A 330 17.50 -4.10 -19.93
CA THR A 330 18.75 -4.39 -19.23
C THR A 330 18.62 -4.30 -17.73
N GLY A 331 19.63 -4.77 -16.99
CA GLY A 331 19.71 -4.66 -15.52
C GLY A 331 20.27 -3.32 -15.04
N ALA A 332 20.59 -2.39 -15.95
CA ALA A 332 21.05 -1.05 -15.63
C ALA A 332 20.37 -0.05 -16.57
N ALA A 333 19.50 0.79 -16.04
CA ALA A 333 18.70 1.72 -16.82
C ALA A 333 18.71 3.12 -16.18
N ARG A 334 18.44 4.13 -17.01
CA ARG A 334 18.17 5.50 -16.59
C ARG A 334 16.71 5.82 -16.87
N LEU A 335 15.94 6.02 -15.80
CA LEU A 335 14.58 6.49 -15.86
C LEU A 335 14.58 8.02 -15.91
N ALA A 336 13.97 8.59 -16.93
CA ALA A 336 13.77 10.04 -17.06
C ALA A 336 12.27 10.37 -17.06
N LEU A 337 11.87 11.29 -16.19
CA LEU A 337 10.51 11.83 -16.08
C LEU A 337 10.48 13.20 -16.75
N ASN A 338 9.70 13.34 -17.81
CA ASN A 338 9.55 14.62 -18.49
C ASN A 338 8.48 15.48 -17.80
N VAL A 339 8.87 16.22 -16.76
CA VAL A 339 7.96 17.07 -15.99
C VAL A 339 7.46 18.26 -16.83
N ALA A 340 8.34 18.85 -17.65
CA ALA A 340 7.96 19.92 -18.55
C ALA A 340 6.94 19.46 -19.60
N GLY A 341 7.10 18.25 -20.12
CA GLY A 341 6.18 17.65 -21.11
C GLY A 341 4.78 17.35 -20.57
N SER A 342 4.59 17.33 -19.24
CA SER A 342 3.27 17.19 -18.63
C SER A 342 2.37 18.43 -18.81
N GLY A 343 2.96 19.57 -19.12
CA GLY A 343 2.28 20.86 -19.21
C GLY A 343 1.89 21.47 -17.86
N LEU A 344 2.05 20.75 -16.74
CA LEU A 344 1.62 21.25 -15.41
C LEU A 344 2.42 22.49 -14.99
N LEU A 345 3.73 22.51 -15.22
CA LEU A 345 4.60 23.63 -14.87
C LEU A 345 4.28 24.93 -15.65
N ALA A 346 3.67 24.81 -16.84
CA ALA A 346 3.29 25.94 -17.67
C ALA A 346 1.94 26.58 -17.29
N ARG A 347 1.17 25.95 -16.44
CA ARG A 347 -0.15 26.43 -16.01
C ARG A 347 -0.01 27.58 -15.03
N LYS A 348 -0.74 28.68 -15.27
CA LYS A 348 -0.76 29.86 -14.39
C LYS A 348 -1.63 29.68 -13.14
N ASP A 349 -2.51 28.69 -13.15
CA ASP A 349 -3.53 28.45 -12.12
C ASP A 349 -3.13 27.34 -11.12
N VAL A 350 -1.91 26.84 -11.17
CA VAL A 350 -1.39 25.85 -10.22
C VAL A 350 -1.04 26.49 -8.88
N LYS A 351 -1.21 25.72 -7.82
CA LYS A 351 -0.86 26.13 -6.45
C LYS A 351 0.33 25.36 -5.95
N PHE A 352 1.30 26.07 -5.41
CA PHE A 352 2.49 25.50 -4.82
C PHE A 352 2.27 25.12 -3.34
N PRO A 353 2.99 24.09 -2.85
CA PRO A 353 3.98 23.29 -3.54
C PRO A 353 3.39 22.40 -4.65
N LEU A 354 4.22 22.04 -5.64
CA LEU A 354 3.93 20.97 -6.58
C LEU A 354 4.59 19.70 -6.11
N PHE A 355 3.97 18.57 -6.44
CA PHE A 355 4.46 17.24 -6.11
C PHE A 355 4.74 16.46 -7.40
N VAL A 356 5.87 15.72 -7.44
CA VAL A 356 6.28 14.92 -8.60
C VAL A 356 6.65 13.53 -8.10
N ASP A 357 5.92 12.52 -8.53
CA ASP A 357 6.08 11.13 -8.11
C ASP A 357 6.73 10.30 -9.21
N PRO A 358 7.71 9.41 -8.90
CA PRO A 358 7.51 8.02 -9.22
C PRO A 358 7.53 7.13 -7.97
N THR A 359 6.56 6.23 -7.88
CA THR A 359 6.51 5.17 -6.86
C THR A 359 7.16 3.89 -7.38
N MET A 360 7.79 3.11 -6.51
CA MET A 360 8.21 1.74 -6.79
C MET A 360 7.30 0.75 -6.08
N ASN A 361 6.51 0.00 -6.85
CA ASN A 361 5.67 -1.05 -6.35
C ASN A 361 6.36 -2.41 -6.40
N SER A 362 6.18 -3.20 -5.35
CA SER A 362 6.47 -4.64 -5.38
C SER A 362 5.50 -5.36 -6.31
N GLY A 363 5.89 -6.55 -6.78
CA GLY A 363 4.98 -7.48 -7.46
C GLY A 363 3.96 -8.14 -6.53
N TRP A 364 3.77 -7.61 -5.32
CA TRP A 364 2.82 -8.13 -4.35
C TRP A 364 1.40 -8.06 -4.90
N GLN A 365 0.67 -9.15 -4.70
CA GLN A 365 -0.71 -9.24 -5.18
C GLN A 365 -1.61 -8.60 -4.15
N ALA A 366 -2.26 -7.51 -4.49
CA ALA A 366 -3.10 -6.82 -3.54
C ALA A 366 -4.39 -6.32 -4.19
N TRP A 367 -4.41 -5.11 -4.69
CA TRP A 367 -5.60 -4.47 -5.18
C TRP A 367 -5.28 -3.40 -6.24
N THR A 368 -6.31 -2.92 -6.92
CA THR A 368 -6.19 -1.78 -7.82
C THR A 368 -7.51 -1.03 -7.91
N THR A 369 -7.44 0.26 -8.22
CA THR A 369 -8.60 1.04 -8.65
C THR A 369 -8.50 1.32 -10.15
N ALA A 370 -9.51 0.94 -10.90
CA ALA A 370 -9.73 1.43 -12.26
C ALA A 370 -10.38 2.82 -12.15
N TYR A 371 -9.70 3.87 -12.65
CA TYR A 371 -10.09 5.25 -12.42
C TYR A 371 -10.37 5.97 -13.75
N ARG A 372 -11.62 6.40 -13.96
CA ARG A 372 -12.10 6.93 -15.25
C ARG A 372 -11.36 8.18 -15.74
N PRO A 373 -11.02 9.16 -14.88
CA PRO A 373 -10.30 10.35 -15.33
C PRO A 373 -8.93 10.07 -15.98
N TYR A 374 -8.31 8.93 -15.66
CA TYR A 374 -7.05 8.49 -16.25
C TYR A 374 -7.18 7.06 -16.80
N PRO A 375 -7.90 6.88 -17.91
CA PRO A 375 -8.43 5.58 -18.31
C PRO A 375 -7.37 4.56 -18.75
N ASN A 376 -6.17 5.01 -19.06
CA ASN A 376 -5.04 4.15 -19.45
C ASN A 376 -3.97 4.03 -18.34
N SER A 377 -4.18 4.66 -17.19
CA SER A 377 -3.23 4.60 -16.07
C SER A 377 -3.57 3.50 -15.10
N SER A 378 -2.54 2.83 -14.60
CA SER A 378 -2.67 1.85 -13.54
C SER A 378 -2.50 2.51 -12.18
N PHE A 379 -3.45 2.25 -11.28
CA PHE A 379 -3.40 2.65 -9.88
C PHE A 379 -3.23 1.42 -8.98
N TYR A 380 -2.40 0.49 -9.43
CA TYR A 380 -2.14 -0.75 -8.73
C TYR A 380 -1.51 -0.49 -7.37
N ASN A 381 -2.02 -1.15 -6.33
CA ASN A 381 -1.67 -0.93 -4.93
C ASN A 381 -1.87 0.53 -4.45
N GLY A 382 -2.83 1.25 -5.01
CA GLY A 382 -3.20 2.60 -4.59
C GLY A 382 -2.21 3.69 -4.95
N THR A 383 -1.29 3.43 -5.86
CA THR A 383 -0.34 4.42 -6.34
C THR A 383 -1.06 5.65 -6.87
N ASN A 384 -0.55 6.84 -6.54
CA ASN A 384 -1.05 8.15 -6.95
C ASN A 384 -2.39 8.59 -6.35
N PHE A 385 -2.95 7.89 -5.38
CA PHE A 385 -4.06 8.40 -4.59
C PHE A 385 -3.58 9.04 -3.28
N SER A 386 -4.38 10.00 -2.74
CA SER A 386 -4.00 10.88 -1.64
C SER A 386 -3.54 10.19 -0.36
N SER A 387 -4.07 9.03 -0.03
CA SER A 387 -3.62 8.23 1.12
C SER A 387 -2.51 7.24 0.80
N GLY A 388 -2.10 7.22 -0.47
CA GLY A 388 -0.84 6.63 -0.96
C GLY A 388 -0.78 5.12 -0.99
N THR A 389 -1.24 4.38 -0.02
CA THR A 389 -0.82 2.99 0.10
C THR A 389 -1.94 1.98 0.10
N SER A 390 -3.09 2.25 0.69
CA SER A 390 -4.05 1.19 0.95
C SER A 390 -5.51 1.54 0.68
N ASP A 391 -5.80 2.74 0.15
CA ASP A 391 -7.18 3.19 -0.05
C ASP A 391 -7.71 2.83 -1.43
N ALA A 392 -8.65 1.91 -1.45
CA ALA A 392 -9.44 1.61 -2.63
C ALA A 392 -10.59 2.62 -2.78
N ARG A 393 -10.82 3.13 -3.98
CA ARG A 393 -11.92 4.08 -4.27
C ARG A 393 -13.00 3.39 -5.08
N VAL A 394 -14.25 3.53 -4.64
CA VAL A 394 -15.42 2.98 -5.32
C VAL A 394 -16.52 4.03 -5.34
N GLY A 395 -17.04 4.33 -6.51
CA GLY A 395 -18.13 5.27 -6.69
C GLY A 395 -17.76 6.48 -7.53
N TYR A 396 -18.74 7.35 -7.72
CA TYR A 396 -18.64 8.59 -8.48
C TYR A 396 -18.56 9.78 -7.54
N GLU A 397 -17.67 10.69 -7.84
CA GLU A 397 -17.51 11.96 -7.15
C GLU A 397 -17.77 13.10 -8.16
N SER A 398 -18.76 13.94 -7.85
CA SER A 398 -19.29 14.94 -8.78
C SER A 398 -18.40 16.16 -8.98
N ASP A 399 -17.61 16.54 -7.97
CA ASP A 399 -16.83 17.79 -8.00
C ASP A 399 -15.69 17.71 -9.02
N THR A 400 -15.11 16.54 -9.22
CA THR A 400 -14.03 16.31 -10.19
C THR A 400 -14.44 15.39 -11.34
N GLY A 401 -15.65 14.80 -11.29
CA GLY A 401 -16.08 13.76 -12.21
C GLY A 401 -15.34 12.44 -12.02
N GLY A 402 -14.72 12.26 -10.86
CA GLY A 402 -13.98 11.06 -10.51
C GLY A 402 -14.90 9.85 -10.39
N LEU A 403 -14.58 8.77 -11.09
CA LEU A 403 -15.28 7.49 -11.00
C LEU A 403 -14.26 6.38 -10.80
N GLY A 404 -14.38 5.67 -9.68
CA GLY A 404 -13.54 4.56 -9.30
C GLY A 404 -14.30 3.24 -9.22
N ARG A 405 -13.66 2.16 -9.69
CA ARG A 405 -14.05 0.77 -9.47
C ARG A 405 -12.85 0.04 -8.91
N SER A 406 -13.01 -0.67 -7.81
CA SER A 406 -11.86 -1.31 -7.17
C SER A 406 -11.95 -2.83 -7.16
N PHE A 407 -10.79 -3.45 -7.20
CA PHE A 407 -10.62 -4.90 -7.28
C PHE A 407 -9.60 -5.34 -6.24
N TRP A 408 -9.88 -6.47 -5.57
CA TRP A 408 -9.00 -7.07 -4.56
C TRP A 408 -8.67 -8.50 -4.94
N ARG A 409 -7.40 -8.81 -5.02
CA ARG A 409 -6.89 -10.16 -5.26
C ARG A 409 -6.40 -10.75 -3.95
N MET A 410 -7.13 -11.74 -3.47
CA MET A 410 -6.85 -12.45 -2.24
C MET A 410 -6.05 -13.71 -2.56
N GLY A 411 -4.93 -13.94 -1.85
CA GLY A 411 -4.30 -15.25 -1.87
C GLY A 411 -5.27 -16.29 -1.31
N PHE A 412 -5.44 -17.42 -1.99
CA PHE A 412 -6.30 -18.50 -1.53
C PHE A 412 -5.43 -19.56 -0.83
N ASP A 413 -5.81 -19.95 0.39
CA ASP A 413 -5.05 -20.88 1.20
C ASP A 413 -4.97 -22.26 0.51
N SER A 414 -3.77 -22.74 0.24
CA SER A 414 -3.56 -24.04 -0.41
C SER A 414 -4.17 -25.23 0.36
N ASN A 415 -4.32 -25.11 1.69
CA ASN A 415 -4.97 -26.14 2.51
C ASN A 415 -6.48 -26.23 2.27
N MET A 416 -7.07 -25.25 1.58
CA MET A 416 -8.48 -25.29 1.17
C MET A 416 -8.71 -26.03 -0.14
N LYS A 417 -7.66 -26.46 -0.84
CA LYS A 417 -7.79 -27.19 -2.10
C LYS A 417 -8.59 -28.49 -1.89
N GLY A 418 -9.69 -28.61 -2.64
CA GLY A 418 -10.61 -29.76 -2.53
C GLY A 418 -11.47 -29.80 -1.27
N ALA A 419 -11.37 -28.78 -0.39
CA ALA A 419 -12.18 -28.71 0.82
C ALA A 419 -13.64 -28.35 0.52
N THR A 420 -14.57 -28.85 1.35
CA THR A 420 -15.94 -28.35 1.40
C THR A 420 -15.99 -27.07 2.20
N VAL A 421 -16.36 -25.96 1.56
CA VAL A 421 -16.50 -24.65 2.19
C VAL A 421 -17.91 -24.54 2.79
N THR A 422 -18.00 -24.44 4.11
CA THR A 422 -19.29 -24.36 4.81
C THR A 422 -19.75 -22.93 5.08
N ALA A 423 -18.80 -21.96 5.08
CA ALA A 423 -19.10 -20.54 5.22
C ALA A 423 -18.00 -19.71 4.54
N ALA A 424 -18.37 -18.58 3.95
CA ALA A 424 -17.45 -17.61 3.38
C ALA A 424 -17.97 -16.19 3.62
N SER A 425 -17.04 -15.26 3.82
CA SER A 425 -17.35 -13.84 3.88
C SER A 425 -16.20 -13.02 3.34
N PHE A 426 -16.53 -11.90 2.69
CA PHE A 426 -15.60 -10.83 2.33
C PHE A 426 -15.91 -9.61 3.20
N LYS A 427 -14.87 -9.01 3.79
CA LYS A 427 -15.01 -7.81 4.61
C LYS A 427 -14.17 -6.68 4.02
N VAL A 428 -14.75 -5.49 3.95
CA VAL A 428 -14.06 -4.26 3.57
C VAL A 428 -14.36 -3.17 4.61
N LEU A 429 -13.34 -2.43 5.01
CA LEU A 429 -13.52 -1.26 5.86
C LEU A 429 -13.95 -0.08 4.99
N ASN A 430 -15.11 0.49 5.26
CA ASN A 430 -15.49 1.80 4.75
C ASN A 430 -15.09 2.85 5.79
N ASN A 431 -13.99 3.52 5.54
CA ASN A 431 -13.40 4.52 6.43
C ASN A 431 -13.51 5.95 5.90
N HIS A 432 -14.08 6.12 4.72
CA HIS A 432 -14.39 7.43 4.18
C HIS A 432 -15.59 7.37 3.24
N SER A 433 -16.52 8.29 3.43
CA SER A 433 -17.57 8.71 2.50
C SER A 433 -17.72 10.22 2.55
N TRP A 434 -18.34 10.82 1.53
CA TRP A 434 -18.59 12.25 1.49
C TRP A 434 -19.86 12.66 2.24
N SER A 435 -20.63 11.72 2.76
CA SER A 435 -21.81 11.93 3.61
C SER A 435 -22.19 10.65 4.34
N CYS A 436 -23.08 10.74 5.34
CA CYS A 436 -23.70 9.60 5.99
C CYS A 436 -24.90 9.02 5.19
N THR A 437 -25.17 9.51 3.98
CA THR A 437 -26.25 8.98 3.15
C THR A 437 -25.80 7.73 2.43
N SER A 438 -26.37 6.59 2.82
CA SER A 438 -26.05 5.28 2.23
C SER A 438 -26.30 5.25 0.73
N ARG A 439 -25.38 4.65 -0.01
CA ARG A 439 -25.46 4.38 -1.44
C ARG A 439 -25.25 2.90 -1.70
N GLU A 440 -25.90 2.37 -2.75
CA GLU A 440 -25.77 0.97 -3.08
C GLU A 440 -24.50 0.68 -3.87
N PHE A 441 -23.77 -0.35 -3.43
CA PHE A 441 -22.61 -0.95 -4.08
C PHE A 441 -22.91 -2.39 -4.48
N LYS A 442 -22.41 -2.78 -5.64
CA LYS A 442 -22.46 -4.14 -6.16
C LYS A 442 -21.11 -4.81 -6.04
N PHE A 443 -21.08 -5.96 -5.38
CA PHE A 443 -19.93 -6.81 -5.18
C PHE A 443 -19.93 -7.97 -6.15
N TYR A 444 -18.79 -8.22 -6.81
CA TYR A 444 -18.66 -9.19 -7.89
C TYR A 444 -17.48 -10.13 -7.67
N PHE A 445 -17.62 -11.36 -8.17
CA PHE A 445 -16.50 -12.18 -8.57
C PHE A 445 -16.03 -11.72 -9.95
N THR A 446 -14.70 -11.58 -10.15
CA THR A 446 -14.14 -11.00 -11.37
C THR A 446 -12.98 -11.83 -11.91
N GLY A 447 -12.58 -11.56 -13.13
CA GLY A 447 -11.30 -12.02 -13.66
C GLY A 447 -10.11 -11.46 -12.86
N ALA A 448 -8.92 -12.01 -13.11
CA ALA A 448 -7.69 -11.62 -12.41
C ALA A 448 -7.28 -10.17 -12.74
N ILE A 449 -6.71 -9.49 -11.76
CA ILE A 449 -6.02 -8.19 -11.94
C ILE A 449 -4.52 -8.39 -12.11
N SER A 450 -3.88 -7.39 -12.67
CA SER A 450 -2.43 -7.24 -12.78
C SER A 450 -2.03 -5.78 -12.58
N SER A 451 -0.74 -5.51 -12.49
CA SER A 451 -0.21 -4.14 -12.49
C SER A 451 -0.58 -3.34 -13.76
N GLY A 452 -1.02 -4.01 -14.83
CA GLY A 452 -1.54 -3.41 -16.06
C GLY A 452 -3.04 -3.17 -16.08
N THR A 453 -3.77 -3.46 -15.00
CA THR A 453 -5.21 -3.18 -14.92
C THR A 453 -5.46 -1.68 -14.89
N THR A 454 -6.30 -1.21 -15.82
CA THR A 454 -6.67 0.22 -15.99
C THR A 454 -8.18 0.34 -16.15
N TRP A 455 -8.71 1.56 -16.26
CA TRP A 455 -10.13 1.76 -16.57
C TRP A 455 -10.52 1.13 -17.93
N ASN A 456 -9.70 1.31 -18.96
CA ASN A 456 -9.95 0.76 -20.29
C ASN A 456 -9.60 -0.74 -20.40
N SER A 457 -8.86 -1.29 -19.43
CA SER A 457 -8.44 -2.70 -19.38
C SER A 457 -8.81 -3.31 -18.03
N GLN A 458 -10.13 -3.30 -17.72
CA GLN A 458 -10.65 -3.92 -16.51
C GLN A 458 -10.75 -5.44 -16.69
N PRO A 459 -10.65 -6.22 -15.59
CA PRO A 459 -10.99 -7.64 -15.63
C PRO A 459 -12.49 -7.82 -15.91
N SER A 460 -12.86 -8.99 -16.41
CA SER A 460 -14.26 -9.35 -16.62
C SER A 460 -15.04 -9.31 -15.30
N TRP A 461 -16.22 -8.70 -15.29
CA TRP A 461 -17.20 -8.73 -14.19
C TRP A 461 -18.04 -10.00 -14.31
N THR A 462 -17.59 -11.11 -13.77
CA THR A 462 -18.10 -12.45 -14.10
C THR A 462 -19.44 -12.73 -13.44
N THR A 463 -19.54 -12.56 -12.11
CA THR A 463 -20.73 -12.91 -11.36
C THR A 463 -21.05 -11.86 -10.31
N HIS A 464 -22.25 -11.30 -10.34
CA HIS A 464 -22.75 -10.47 -9.26
C HIS A 464 -23.00 -11.34 -8.03
N LEU A 465 -22.38 -11.00 -6.91
CA LEU A 465 -22.45 -11.77 -5.67
C LEU A 465 -23.46 -11.17 -4.70
N GLN A 466 -23.37 -9.87 -4.44
CA GLN A 466 -24.25 -9.21 -3.47
C GLN A 466 -24.30 -7.71 -3.70
N SER A 467 -25.44 -7.08 -3.41
CA SER A 467 -25.58 -5.62 -3.29
C SER A 467 -25.75 -5.25 -1.82
N LYS A 468 -25.18 -4.12 -1.41
CA LYS A 468 -25.36 -3.52 -0.07
C LYS A 468 -25.34 -2.00 -0.17
N SER A 469 -26.12 -1.35 0.70
CA SER A 469 -26.13 0.11 0.83
C SER A 469 -25.46 0.51 2.14
N PHE A 470 -24.44 1.35 2.05
CA PHE A 470 -23.72 1.86 3.22
C PHE A 470 -23.05 3.22 2.95
N ALA A 471 -22.69 3.92 4.03
CA ALA A 471 -21.84 5.10 4.04
C ALA A 471 -21.25 5.28 5.44
N HIS A 472 -19.94 5.13 5.57
CA HIS A 472 -19.21 5.20 6.84
C HIS A 472 -17.97 6.08 6.70
N GLY A 473 -17.39 6.52 7.81
CA GLY A 473 -16.15 7.29 7.83
C GLY A 473 -16.27 8.76 7.47
N TRP A 474 -17.50 9.33 7.48
CA TRP A 474 -17.71 10.75 7.24
C TRP A 474 -17.57 11.59 8.52
N SER A 475 -18.14 11.12 9.62
CA SER A 475 -18.19 11.87 10.88
C SER A 475 -18.39 10.92 12.08
N THR A 476 -18.43 11.47 13.28
CA THR A 476 -18.74 10.72 14.49
C THR A 476 -20.14 10.09 14.49
N SER A 477 -21.07 10.60 13.67
CA SER A 477 -22.41 10.02 13.52
C SER A 477 -22.47 8.85 12.53
N CYS A 478 -21.49 8.70 11.66
CA CYS A 478 -21.29 7.52 10.81
C CYS A 478 -19.78 7.20 10.76
N PRO A 479 -19.25 6.60 11.85
CA PRO A 479 -17.83 6.30 11.97
C PRO A 479 -17.39 5.22 10.99
N ASP A 480 -16.09 4.98 10.93
CA ASP A 480 -15.51 3.87 10.16
C ASP A 480 -16.17 2.55 10.56
N GLU A 481 -16.59 1.75 9.58
CA GLU A 481 -17.22 0.45 9.84
C GLU A 481 -16.88 -0.59 8.77
N TYR A 482 -16.84 -1.86 9.19
CA TYR A 482 -16.64 -2.98 8.28
C TYR A 482 -17.94 -3.43 7.65
N GLU A 483 -17.99 -3.41 6.32
CA GLU A 483 -19.04 -4.07 5.58
C GLU A 483 -18.70 -5.52 5.28
N THR A 484 -19.69 -6.40 5.47
CA THR A 484 -19.53 -7.85 5.30
C THR A 484 -20.44 -8.36 4.20
N PHE A 485 -19.86 -8.99 3.19
CA PHE A 485 -20.56 -9.70 2.12
C PHE A 485 -20.44 -11.20 2.38
N ASN A 486 -21.57 -11.91 2.58
CA ASN A 486 -21.57 -13.29 3.10
C ASN A 486 -22.77 -14.15 2.67
N ASN A 487 -23.43 -13.81 1.58
CA ASN A 487 -24.54 -14.60 1.07
C ASN A 487 -24.10 -15.92 0.40
N SER A 488 -25.05 -16.70 -0.09
CA SER A 488 -24.79 -17.98 -0.77
C SER A 488 -23.94 -17.85 -2.03
N ALA A 489 -24.00 -16.71 -2.75
CA ALA A 489 -23.17 -16.49 -3.92
C ALA A 489 -21.69 -16.28 -3.56
N VAL A 490 -21.39 -15.58 -2.44
CA VAL A 490 -20.02 -15.46 -1.90
C VAL A 490 -19.51 -16.83 -1.47
N LEU A 491 -20.34 -17.65 -0.81
CA LEU A 491 -19.98 -19.03 -0.46
C LEU A 491 -19.68 -19.87 -1.72
N SER A 492 -20.51 -19.77 -2.76
CA SER A 492 -20.29 -20.49 -4.01
C SER A 492 -19.00 -20.10 -4.71
N ALA A 493 -18.62 -18.81 -4.71
CA ALA A 493 -17.37 -18.34 -5.27
C ALA A 493 -16.15 -18.91 -4.51
N ALA A 494 -16.19 -18.96 -3.18
CA ALA A 494 -15.17 -19.58 -2.36
C ALA A 494 -15.08 -21.09 -2.60
N GLN A 495 -16.22 -21.79 -2.74
CA GLN A 495 -16.25 -23.22 -3.07
C GLN A 495 -15.66 -23.51 -4.45
N GLN A 496 -15.92 -22.66 -5.45
CA GLN A 496 -15.30 -22.78 -6.78
C GLN A 496 -13.77 -22.70 -6.68
N ALA A 497 -13.25 -21.73 -5.91
CA ALA A 497 -11.81 -21.58 -5.71
C ALA A 497 -11.22 -22.81 -5.02
N ALA A 498 -11.88 -23.34 -4.00
CA ALA A 498 -11.44 -24.56 -3.30
C ALA A 498 -11.45 -25.77 -4.23
N THR A 499 -12.54 -26.01 -4.96
CA THR A 499 -12.69 -27.14 -5.90
C THR A 499 -11.65 -27.04 -7.03
N GLY A 500 -11.44 -25.85 -7.59
CA GLY A 500 -10.47 -25.59 -8.65
C GLY A 500 -9.01 -25.58 -8.17
N GLY A 501 -8.77 -25.60 -6.87
CA GLY A 501 -7.43 -25.54 -6.28
C GLY A 501 -6.70 -24.23 -6.64
N TRP A 502 -7.42 -23.11 -6.69
CA TRP A 502 -6.88 -21.83 -7.09
C TRP A 502 -5.90 -21.30 -6.06
N SER A 503 -4.87 -20.60 -6.52
CA SER A 503 -3.90 -19.92 -5.64
C SER A 503 -4.35 -18.54 -5.20
N ASN A 504 -5.34 -17.97 -5.87
CA ASN A 504 -5.92 -16.66 -5.55
C ASN A 504 -7.34 -16.54 -6.11
N ILE A 505 -8.10 -15.60 -5.56
CA ILE A 505 -9.44 -15.22 -5.99
C ILE A 505 -9.51 -13.70 -6.09
N THR A 506 -10.19 -13.16 -7.10
CA THR A 506 -10.32 -11.72 -7.28
C THR A 506 -11.78 -11.30 -7.18
N PHE A 507 -12.01 -10.27 -6.39
CA PHE A 507 -13.30 -9.61 -6.23
C PHE A 507 -13.25 -8.18 -6.72
N GLY A 508 -14.38 -7.67 -7.18
CA GLY A 508 -14.53 -6.28 -7.59
C GLY A 508 -15.75 -5.62 -6.96
N MET A 509 -15.67 -4.33 -6.78
CA MET A 509 -16.80 -3.51 -6.29
C MET A 509 -16.96 -2.27 -7.17
N ARG A 510 -18.21 -1.94 -7.46
CA ARG A 510 -18.61 -0.71 -8.13
C ARG A 510 -19.93 -0.19 -7.54
N ALA A 511 -20.15 1.12 -7.67
CA ALA A 511 -21.43 1.70 -7.29
C ALA A 511 -22.54 1.23 -8.27
N THR A 512 -23.76 1.19 -7.82
CA THR A 512 -24.94 0.92 -8.68
C THR A 512 -25.22 2.12 -9.58
N SER A 513 -25.13 3.35 -9.04
CA SER A 513 -25.15 4.59 -9.83
C SER A 513 -23.71 5.11 -9.97
N GLU A 514 -23.31 5.42 -11.21
CA GLU A 514 -22.00 5.92 -11.59
C GLU A 514 -22.08 7.29 -12.29
N SER A 515 -23.15 8.00 -12.01
CA SER A 515 -23.46 9.34 -12.54
C SER A 515 -24.17 10.18 -11.48
#